data_2e46d397efd56e101261d8ab3f208727
#
_entry.id   2e46d397efd56e101261d8ab3f208727
#
_cell.length_a   1.000
_cell.length_b   1.000
_cell.length_c   1.000
_cell.angle_alpha   90.00
_cell.angle_beta   90.00
_cell.angle_gamma   90.00
#
_symmetry.space_group_name_H-M   'P 1'
#
loop_
_entity.id
_entity.type
_entity.pdbx_description
1 polymer ?
#
loop_
_entity_poly.entity_id
_entity_poly.type
_entity_poly.pdbx_seq_one_letter_code
_entity_poly.pdbx_strand_id
1 'polypeptide(L)'
;MHTATSEAKSPKLAITGYVFFTFLGYLCIGLPLAVIPMFVHNTLGYTEIIAGVVISLQYLATFLIRGYSGKIVDTHGPKRAVLLSMASFVVSGGLLFLALYLRHTPLLSISVLALSRLLTGCAEGMIGASPINWAMMVVGREHTATAISYNGIASYGALALGAPIGVWIADSMDIAYIGLVGMLIGAIGYALATTKTAVRPQGSTEQISFWKVLGIVAPFGAALGLAGIGFGGISNFITLYYDYFHWSHAAYCLSAFSVLFVLGRFIFADAIDRFGGQKVALICLIIEVLGLFLLFSAKQPMMALLGAAVTGIGFSLVFPALGVEAVKRAPIASSGAALAAYGLFIDISLGVTGPFAGSVIKVFGMPYLFAFCGLMVFIGLLIVWRLKKKA
;
A
#
# COMPACT_ATOMS: atom_id res chain seq x y z
N MET A 1 35.44 30.21 21.41
CA MET A 1 35.20 29.13 20.43
C MET A 1 34.04 28.31 20.94
N HIS A 2 32.80 28.77 20.68
CA HIS A 2 31.58 28.12 21.12
C HIS A 2 31.21 27.06 20.07
N THR A 3 31.45 25.80 20.40
CA THR A 3 30.86 24.68 19.67
C THR A 3 29.39 24.63 20.04
N ALA A 4 28.54 25.08 19.12
CA ALA A 4 27.10 24.87 19.20
C ALA A 4 26.84 23.35 19.15
N THR A 5 26.53 22.77 20.30
CA THR A 5 25.96 21.43 20.42
C THR A 5 24.58 21.46 19.77
N SER A 6 24.51 21.04 18.51
CA SER A 6 23.26 20.67 17.87
C SER A 6 22.61 19.60 18.77
N GLU A 7 21.49 19.94 19.41
CA GLU A 7 20.67 18.98 20.12
C GLU A 7 20.38 17.79 19.18
N ALA A 8 20.96 16.66 19.48
CA ALA A 8 20.76 15.42 18.71
C ALA A 8 19.28 15.03 18.86
N LYS A 9 18.47 15.38 17.87
CA LYS A 9 17.06 14.96 17.80
C LYS A 9 16.99 13.46 18.04
N SER A 10 16.08 13.01 18.90
CA SER A 10 15.93 11.57 19.16
C SER A 10 15.76 10.83 17.83
N PRO A 11 16.39 9.65 17.62
CA PRO A 11 16.31 8.90 16.36
C PRO A 11 14.86 8.68 15.91
N LYS A 12 13.94 8.45 16.84
CA LYS A 12 12.52 8.29 16.56
C LYS A 12 11.90 9.54 15.93
N LEU A 13 12.24 10.73 16.44
CA LEU A 13 11.73 12.00 15.88
C LEU A 13 12.29 12.28 14.49
N ALA A 14 13.56 11.93 14.26
CA ALA A 14 14.17 12.03 12.94
C ALA A 14 13.48 11.10 11.94
N ILE A 15 13.27 9.82 12.29
CA ILE A 15 12.55 8.83 11.46
C ILE A 15 11.15 9.35 11.12
N THR A 16 10.37 9.81 12.11
CA THR A 16 9.02 10.36 11.89
C THR A 16 9.04 11.50 10.87
N GLY A 17 10.04 12.40 10.94
CA GLY A 17 10.15 13.52 10.02
C GLY A 17 10.44 13.13 8.56
N TYR A 18 11.02 11.96 8.30
CA TYR A 18 11.22 11.43 6.94
C TYR A 18 10.04 10.55 6.49
N VAL A 19 9.53 9.69 7.36
CA VAL A 19 8.38 8.84 7.09
C VAL A 19 7.09 9.65 6.88
N PHE A 20 7.04 10.89 7.35
CA PHE A 20 5.94 11.81 7.06
C PHE A 20 5.71 12.03 5.56
N PHE A 21 6.74 11.94 4.71
CA PHE A 21 6.56 11.96 3.25
C PHE A 21 5.81 10.73 2.75
N THR A 22 6.01 9.57 3.36
CA THR A 22 5.19 8.38 3.09
C THR A 22 3.74 8.65 3.43
N PHE A 23 3.47 9.23 4.60
CA PHE A 23 2.10 9.58 5.00
C PHE A 23 1.43 10.51 3.97
N LEU A 24 2.10 11.58 3.54
CA LEU A 24 1.56 12.51 2.53
C LEU A 24 1.29 11.80 1.18
N GLY A 25 2.23 10.96 0.72
CA GLY A 25 2.05 10.21 -0.53
C GLY A 25 0.88 9.23 -0.46
N TYR A 26 0.78 8.45 0.62
CA TYR A 26 -0.32 7.50 0.80
C TYR A 26 -1.66 8.19 1.09
N LEU A 27 -1.65 9.42 1.60
CA LEU A 27 -2.86 10.22 1.71
C LEU A 27 -3.39 10.63 0.31
N CYS A 28 -2.49 11.01 -0.63
CA CYS A 28 -2.86 11.26 -2.02
C CYS A 28 -3.45 10.00 -2.70
N ILE A 29 -3.00 8.80 -2.33
CA ILE A 29 -3.52 7.52 -2.82
C ILE A 29 -4.87 7.20 -2.15
N GLY A 30 -4.98 7.42 -0.84
CA GLY A 30 -6.16 7.09 -0.05
C GLY A 30 -7.39 7.92 -0.37
N LEU A 31 -7.22 9.21 -0.67
CA LEU A 31 -8.33 10.11 -0.98
C LEU A 31 -9.27 9.58 -2.08
N PRO A 32 -8.78 9.16 -3.27
CA PRO A 32 -9.64 8.66 -4.33
C PRO A 32 -9.99 7.16 -4.20
N LEU A 33 -9.41 6.44 -3.22
CA LEU A 33 -9.45 4.98 -3.16
C LEU A 33 -10.88 4.41 -3.13
N ALA A 34 -11.74 4.99 -2.30
CA ALA A 34 -13.13 4.56 -2.17
C ALA A 34 -14.04 5.12 -3.27
N VAL A 35 -13.62 6.19 -3.95
CA VAL A 35 -14.46 6.97 -4.86
C VAL A 35 -14.30 6.54 -6.31
N ILE A 36 -13.07 6.22 -6.75
CA ILE A 36 -12.78 5.86 -8.16
C ILE A 36 -13.60 4.67 -8.65
N PRO A 37 -13.73 3.53 -7.93
CA PRO A 37 -14.52 2.40 -8.40
C PRO A 37 -15.98 2.79 -8.71
N MET A 38 -16.59 3.54 -7.79
CA MET A 38 -17.96 4.05 -7.93
C MET A 38 -18.09 5.03 -9.08
N PHE A 39 -17.12 5.94 -9.22
CA PHE A 39 -17.11 6.92 -10.32
C PHE A 39 -17.04 6.22 -11.69
N VAL A 40 -16.15 5.25 -11.86
CA VAL A 40 -16.01 4.54 -13.13
C VAL A 40 -17.25 3.70 -13.45
N HIS A 41 -17.82 3.04 -12.44
CA HIS A 41 -19.00 2.19 -12.63
C HIS A 41 -20.29 2.99 -12.74
N ASN A 42 -20.63 3.79 -11.73
CA ASN A 42 -21.94 4.42 -11.63
C ASN A 42 -22.03 5.73 -12.43
N THR A 43 -20.96 6.52 -12.51
CA THR A 43 -20.98 7.82 -13.19
C THR A 43 -20.61 7.70 -14.67
N LEU A 44 -19.54 6.94 -14.99
CA LEU A 44 -19.12 6.78 -16.38
C LEU A 44 -19.79 5.62 -17.11
N GLY A 45 -20.51 4.72 -16.40
CA GLY A 45 -21.25 3.59 -16.96
C GLY A 45 -20.39 2.42 -17.45
N TYR A 46 -19.13 2.32 -17.00
CA TYR A 46 -18.27 1.20 -17.35
C TYR A 46 -18.46 0.00 -16.41
N THR A 47 -18.02 -1.18 -16.86
CA THR A 47 -18.10 -2.41 -16.07
C THR A 47 -17.10 -2.42 -14.90
N GLU A 48 -17.34 -3.28 -13.89
CA GLU A 48 -16.45 -3.48 -12.75
C GLU A 48 -15.06 -3.97 -13.18
N ILE A 49 -14.98 -4.69 -14.31
CA ILE A 49 -13.69 -5.12 -14.90
C ILE A 49 -12.89 -3.89 -15.32
N ILE A 50 -13.52 -2.92 -16.00
CA ILE A 50 -12.86 -1.71 -16.46
C ILE A 50 -12.45 -0.86 -15.25
N ALA A 51 -13.29 -0.76 -14.22
CA ALA A 51 -12.93 -0.10 -12.97
C ALA A 51 -11.69 -0.75 -12.33
N GLY A 52 -11.67 -2.08 -12.25
CA GLY A 52 -10.52 -2.84 -11.76
C GLY A 52 -9.26 -2.64 -12.59
N VAL A 53 -9.36 -2.62 -13.92
CA VAL A 53 -8.22 -2.37 -14.82
C VAL A 53 -7.64 -0.97 -14.60
N VAL A 54 -8.48 0.06 -14.53
CA VAL A 54 -8.03 1.45 -14.30
C VAL A 54 -7.28 1.58 -12.97
N ILE A 55 -7.76 0.93 -11.93
CA ILE A 55 -7.08 0.88 -10.63
C ILE A 55 -5.74 0.13 -10.75
N SER A 56 -5.72 -0.99 -11.47
CA SER A 56 -4.52 -1.83 -11.64
C SER A 56 -3.39 -1.15 -12.39
N LEU A 57 -3.69 -0.15 -13.25
CA LEU A 57 -2.67 0.65 -13.93
C LEU A 57 -1.71 1.34 -12.94
N GLN A 58 -2.20 1.75 -11.78
CA GLN A 58 -1.37 2.33 -10.71
C GLN A 58 -0.33 1.30 -10.24
N TYR A 59 -0.75 0.09 -9.90
CA TYR A 59 0.14 -0.94 -9.37
C TYR A 59 1.11 -1.47 -10.43
N LEU A 60 0.68 -1.53 -11.70
CA LEU A 60 1.56 -1.83 -12.83
C LEU A 60 2.68 -0.77 -12.94
N ALA A 61 2.34 0.51 -12.88
CA ALA A 61 3.33 1.58 -12.92
C ALA A 61 4.24 1.54 -11.68
N THR A 62 3.69 1.26 -10.49
CA THR A 62 4.47 1.08 -9.25
C THR A 62 5.50 -0.03 -9.41
N PHE A 63 5.11 -1.17 -9.95
CA PHE A 63 6.00 -2.29 -10.22
C PHE A 63 7.13 -1.91 -11.19
N LEU A 64 6.80 -1.29 -12.31
CA LEU A 64 7.77 -0.92 -13.35
C LEU A 64 8.78 0.11 -12.86
N ILE A 65 8.35 1.12 -12.07
CA ILE A 65 9.22 2.20 -11.60
C ILE A 65 10.13 1.80 -10.42
N ARG A 66 9.83 0.72 -9.69
CA ARG A 66 10.60 0.34 -8.48
C ARG A 66 12.09 0.14 -8.75
N GLY A 67 12.44 -0.52 -9.84
CA GLY A 67 13.84 -0.70 -10.21
C GLY A 67 14.55 0.63 -10.51
N TYR A 68 13.86 1.54 -11.19
CA TYR A 68 14.38 2.87 -11.48
C TYR A 68 14.45 3.74 -10.23
N SER A 69 13.47 3.66 -9.34
CA SER A 69 13.47 4.32 -8.03
C SER A 69 14.69 3.94 -7.20
N GLY A 70 14.99 2.64 -7.10
CA GLY A 70 16.19 2.15 -6.43
C GLY A 70 17.46 2.76 -7.01
N LYS A 71 17.59 2.78 -8.35
CA LYS A 71 18.73 3.40 -9.03
C LYS A 71 18.86 4.90 -8.73
N ILE A 72 17.75 5.64 -8.67
CA ILE A 72 17.77 7.07 -8.27
C ILE A 72 18.29 7.21 -6.84
N VAL A 73 17.82 6.40 -5.90
CA VAL A 73 18.25 6.44 -4.50
C VAL A 73 19.75 6.15 -4.41
N ASP A 74 20.24 5.14 -5.12
CA ASP A 74 21.65 4.70 -5.07
C ASP A 74 22.60 5.69 -5.74
N THR A 75 22.16 6.40 -6.79
CA THR A 75 23.02 7.32 -7.55
C THR A 75 22.88 8.79 -7.13
N HIS A 76 21.69 9.24 -6.81
CA HIS A 76 21.38 10.66 -6.54
C HIS A 76 20.91 10.90 -5.09
N GLY A 77 20.70 9.82 -4.32
CA GLY A 77 20.19 9.89 -2.98
C GLY A 77 18.66 9.92 -2.87
N PRO A 78 18.13 9.58 -1.69
CA PRO A 78 16.70 9.41 -1.46
C PRO A 78 15.90 10.72 -1.57
N LYS A 79 16.50 11.87 -1.28
CA LYS A 79 15.85 13.18 -1.43
C LYS A 79 15.31 13.39 -2.84
N ARG A 80 16.11 13.05 -3.88
CA ARG A 80 15.69 13.23 -5.27
C ARG A 80 14.50 12.36 -5.63
N ALA A 81 14.45 11.12 -5.16
CA ALA A 81 13.32 10.22 -5.37
C ALA A 81 12.04 10.75 -4.69
N VAL A 82 12.15 11.27 -3.47
CA VAL A 82 11.02 11.90 -2.76
C VAL A 82 10.51 13.14 -3.50
N LEU A 83 11.39 14.02 -3.97
CA LEU A 83 11.01 15.21 -4.74
C LEU A 83 10.29 14.83 -6.04
N LEU A 84 10.83 13.87 -6.80
CA LEU A 84 10.18 13.38 -8.02
C LEU A 84 8.81 12.76 -7.72
N SER A 85 8.70 11.98 -6.65
CA SER A 85 7.43 11.41 -6.21
C SER A 85 6.40 12.50 -5.89
N MET A 86 6.76 13.49 -5.08
CA MET A 86 5.85 14.57 -4.70
C MET A 86 5.43 15.40 -5.92
N ALA A 87 6.35 15.70 -6.85
CA ALA A 87 6.03 16.36 -8.12
C ALA A 87 5.05 15.51 -8.97
N SER A 88 5.25 14.19 -9.01
CA SER A 88 4.33 13.28 -9.70
C SER A 88 2.95 13.27 -9.06
N PHE A 89 2.83 13.36 -7.72
CA PHE A 89 1.54 13.50 -7.04
C PHE A 89 0.85 14.82 -7.37
N VAL A 90 1.59 15.93 -7.53
CA VAL A 90 1.02 17.21 -7.98
C VAL A 90 0.39 17.06 -9.36
N VAL A 91 1.12 16.52 -10.32
CA VAL A 91 0.63 16.34 -11.70
C VAL A 91 -0.53 15.33 -11.74
N SER A 92 -0.39 14.22 -11.03
CA SER A 92 -1.44 13.19 -10.94
C SER A 92 -2.73 13.72 -10.30
N GLY A 93 -2.62 14.55 -9.24
CA GLY A 93 -3.77 15.22 -8.62
C GLY A 93 -4.47 16.17 -9.59
N GLY A 94 -3.71 16.95 -10.36
CA GLY A 94 -4.27 17.81 -11.42
C GLY A 94 -4.98 17.02 -12.52
N LEU A 95 -4.40 15.89 -12.96
CA LEU A 95 -5.06 14.99 -13.92
C LEU A 95 -6.30 14.31 -13.33
N LEU A 96 -6.27 13.94 -12.05
CA LEU A 96 -7.43 13.40 -11.37
C LEU A 96 -8.56 14.44 -11.31
N PHE A 97 -8.25 15.69 -10.95
CA PHE A 97 -9.19 16.78 -10.99
C PHE A 97 -9.84 16.91 -12.38
N LEU A 98 -9.01 16.94 -13.43
CA LEU A 98 -9.47 17.05 -14.80
C LEU A 98 -10.35 15.84 -15.21
N ALA A 99 -9.95 14.62 -14.87
CA ALA A 99 -10.72 13.42 -15.16
C ALA A 99 -12.12 13.46 -14.54
N LEU A 100 -12.21 13.80 -13.25
CA LEU A 100 -13.47 13.87 -12.52
C LEU A 100 -14.35 15.05 -12.99
N TYR A 101 -13.75 16.15 -13.41
CA TYR A 101 -14.45 17.29 -14.01
C TYR A 101 -15.07 16.95 -15.37
N LEU A 102 -14.36 16.14 -16.17
CA LEU A 102 -14.79 15.72 -17.52
C LEU A 102 -15.81 14.55 -17.50
N ARG A 103 -16.53 14.34 -16.40
CA ARG A 103 -17.50 13.23 -16.22
C ARG A 103 -18.57 13.12 -17.30
N HIS A 104 -18.90 14.22 -17.99
CA HIS A 104 -19.88 14.25 -19.07
C HIS A 104 -19.33 13.74 -20.42
N THR A 105 -18.03 13.47 -20.51
CA THR A 105 -17.36 12.88 -21.67
C THR A 105 -16.62 11.59 -21.25
N PRO A 106 -17.33 10.46 -21.12
CA PRO A 106 -16.81 9.24 -20.46
C PRO A 106 -15.47 8.74 -21.00
N LEU A 107 -15.31 8.73 -22.34
CA LEU A 107 -14.07 8.25 -22.96
C LEU A 107 -12.87 9.14 -22.63
N LEU A 108 -13.04 10.46 -22.64
CA LEU A 108 -11.97 11.40 -22.29
C LEU A 108 -11.67 11.33 -20.80
N SER A 109 -12.72 11.30 -19.95
CA SER A 109 -12.59 11.16 -18.50
C SER A 109 -11.79 9.93 -18.11
N ILE A 110 -12.14 8.74 -18.63
CA ILE A 110 -11.45 7.50 -18.27
C ILE A 110 -10.01 7.48 -18.80
N SER A 111 -9.73 8.09 -19.96
CA SER A 111 -8.39 8.18 -20.53
C SER A 111 -7.49 9.06 -19.66
N VAL A 112 -7.97 10.21 -19.22
CA VAL A 112 -7.24 11.11 -18.31
C VAL A 112 -7.08 10.47 -16.93
N LEU A 113 -8.11 9.75 -16.44
CA LEU A 113 -8.04 9.00 -15.20
C LEU A 113 -6.97 7.90 -15.26
N ALA A 114 -6.90 7.15 -16.36
CA ALA A 114 -5.87 6.13 -16.57
C ALA A 114 -4.45 6.74 -16.51
N LEU A 115 -4.24 7.89 -17.15
CA LEU A 115 -2.96 8.61 -17.08
C LEU A 115 -2.65 9.08 -15.65
N SER A 116 -3.65 9.61 -14.93
CA SER A 116 -3.50 9.93 -13.50
C SER A 116 -3.07 8.71 -12.69
N ARG A 117 -3.68 7.52 -12.91
CA ARG A 117 -3.32 6.29 -12.20
C ARG A 117 -1.89 5.84 -12.49
N LEU A 118 -1.45 5.91 -13.74
CA LEU A 118 -0.06 5.60 -14.09
C LEU A 118 0.94 6.53 -13.38
N LEU A 119 0.68 7.84 -13.34
CA LEU A 119 1.54 8.78 -12.62
C LEU A 119 1.49 8.60 -11.11
N THR A 120 0.30 8.29 -10.54
CA THR A 120 0.17 7.92 -9.13
C THR A 120 1.03 6.70 -8.80
N GLY A 121 1.02 5.67 -9.67
CA GLY A 121 1.86 4.48 -9.50
C GLY A 121 3.36 4.80 -9.57
N CYS A 122 3.79 5.66 -10.49
CA CYS A 122 5.18 6.12 -10.52
C CYS A 122 5.56 6.85 -9.21
N ALA A 123 4.67 7.69 -8.68
CA ALA A 123 4.88 8.38 -7.41
C ALA A 123 4.95 7.39 -6.24
N GLU A 124 4.04 6.42 -6.19
CA GLU A 124 3.98 5.38 -5.16
C GLU A 124 5.24 4.51 -5.14
N GLY A 125 5.71 4.07 -6.31
CA GLY A 125 6.93 3.25 -6.43
C GLY A 125 8.20 3.96 -5.95
N MET A 126 8.21 5.30 -5.98
CA MET A 126 9.29 6.10 -5.42
C MET A 126 9.11 6.37 -3.92
N ILE A 127 7.88 6.73 -3.48
CA ILE A 127 7.64 7.13 -2.09
C ILE A 127 7.64 5.94 -1.11
N GLY A 128 7.33 4.73 -1.57
CA GLY A 128 7.20 3.56 -0.69
C GLY A 128 8.46 3.18 0.06
N ALA A 129 9.65 3.40 -0.53
CA ALA A 129 10.93 3.01 0.05
C ALA A 129 11.90 4.19 0.28
N SER A 130 11.79 5.28 -0.48
CA SER A 130 12.78 6.36 -0.42
C SER A 130 12.81 7.09 0.93
N PRO A 131 11.68 7.38 1.62
CA PRO A 131 11.71 7.98 2.95
C PRO A 131 12.35 7.09 4.01
N ILE A 132 12.14 5.77 3.94
CA ILE A 132 12.79 4.80 4.86
C ILE A 132 14.30 4.85 4.64
N ASN A 133 14.75 4.77 3.38
CA ASN A 133 16.16 4.84 3.04
C ASN A 133 16.77 6.17 3.50
N TRP A 134 16.05 7.27 3.34
CA TRP A 134 16.50 8.58 3.84
C TRP A 134 16.66 8.60 5.35
N ALA A 135 15.65 8.11 6.06
CA ALA A 135 15.73 7.99 7.52
C ALA A 135 16.92 7.14 7.97
N MET A 136 17.10 5.94 7.39
CA MET A 136 18.20 5.04 7.74
C MET A 136 19.59 5.63 7.44
N MET A 137 19.74 6.40 6.35
CA MET A 137 20.99 7.09 6.05
C MET A 137 21.33 8.21 7.05
N VAL A 138 20.32 8.74 7.76
CA VAL A 138 20.50 9.80 8.76
C VAL A 138 20.69 9.26 10.17
N VAL A 139 19.89 8.24 10.57
CA VAL A 139 19.89 7.74 11.96
C VAL A 139 20.74 6.48 12.16
N GLY A 140 21.18 5.83 11.08
CA GLY A 140 21.92 4.56 11.14
C GLY A 140 21.03 3.35 10.88
N ARG A 141 21.68 2.24 10.45
CA ARG A 141 21.00 0.99 10.07
C ARG A 141 20.46 0.20 11.27
N GLU A 142 20.96 0.46 12.47
CA GLU A 142 20.48 -0.10 13.73
C GLU A 142 19.01 0.22 14.00
N HIS A 143 18.47 1.30 13.41
CA HIS A 143 17.08 1.72 13.54
C HIS A 143 16.16 1.23 12.41
N THR A 144 16.62 0.31 11.55
CA THR A 144 15.87 -0.19 10.39
C THR A 144 14.49 -0.74 10.76
N ALA A 145 14.39 -1.56 11.79
CA ALA A 145 13.11 -2.13 12.23
C ALA A 145 12.10 -1.04 12.62
N THR A 146 12.57 -0.03 13.36
CA THR A 146 11.74 1.12 13.74
C THR A 146 11.29 1.92 12.52
N ALA A 147 12.20 2.18 11.56
CA ALA A 147 11.87 2.90 10.35
C ALA A 147 10.82 2.17 9.48
N ILE A 148 10.95 0.85 9.32
CA ILE A 148 9.98 0.02 8.60
C ILE A 148 8.62 0.02 9.31
N SER A 149 8.60 -0.10 10.65
CA SER A 149 7.36 -0.07 11.44
C SER A 149 6.64 1.27 11.29
N TYR A 150 7.34 2.38 11.46
CA TYR A 150 6.78 3.73 11.34
C TYR A 150 6.29 4.02 9.92
N ASN A 151 7.01 3.54 8.91
CA ASN A 151 6.56 3.66 7.52
C ASN A 151 5.24 2.93 7.26
N GLY A 152 5.09 1.71 7.80
CA GLY A 152 3.82 0.98 7.71
C GLY A 152 2.67 1.70 8.42
N ILE A 153 2.92 2.26 9.61
CA ILE A 153 1.93 3.07 10.34
C ILE A 153 1.54 4.30 9.51
N ALA A 154 2.51 5.00 8.93
CA ALA A 154 2.27 6.17 8.09
C ALA A 154 1.45 5.84 6.84
N SER A 155 1.79 4.74 6.13
CA SER A 155 1.08 4.31 4.93
C SER A 155 -0.38 3.97 5.22
N TYR A 156 -0.62 3.05 6.15
CA TYR A 156 -1.98 2.59 6.43
C TYR A 156 -2.79 3.60 7.26
N GLY A 157 -2.13 4.40 8.12
CA GLY A 157 -2.78 5.53 8.78
C GLY A 157 -3.27 6.58 7.79
N ALA A 158 -2.48 6.86 6.74
CA ALA A 158 -2.90 7.76 5.68
C ALA A 158 -4.08 7.20 4.86
N LEU A 159 -4.09 5.88 4.56
CA LEU A 159 -5.22 5.24 3.89
C LEU A 159 -6.49 5.26 4.77
N ALA A 160 -6.34 5.03 6.09
CA ALA A 160 -7.44 5.07 7.05
C ALA A 160 -8.14 6.43 7.10
N LEU A 161 -7.37 7.51 6.97
CA LEU A 161 -7.88 8.87 6.95
C LEU A 161 -8.34 9.31 5.55
N GLY A 162 -7.57 8.92 4.52
CA GLY A 162 -7.79 9.37 3.14
C GLY A 162 -9.14 8.93 2.58
N ALA A 163 -9.50 7.65 2.76
CA ALA A 163 -10.72 7.11 2.19
C ALA A 163 -11.99 7.83 2.70
N PRO A 164 -12.24 8.00 4.02
CA PRO A 164 -13.40 8.74 4.49
C PRO A 164 -13.35 10.23 4.13
N ILE A 165 -12.16 10.86 4.13
CA ILE A 165 -12.02 12.26 3.70
C ILE A 165 -12.40 12.39 2.22
N GLY A 166 -11.95 11.46 1.36
CA GLY A 166 -12.30 11.46 -0.05
C GLY A 166 -13.81 11.32 -0.30
N VAL A 167 -14.47 10.41 0.42
CA VAL A 167 -15.93 10.26 0.36
C VAL A 167 -16.63 11.52 0.86
N TRP A 168 -16.19 12.08 1.99
CA TRP A 168 -16.76 13.33 2.53
C TRP A 168 -16.65 14.48 1.52
N ILE A 169 -15.50 14.62 0.82
CA ILE A 169 -15.34 15.64 -0.24
C ILE A 169 -16.33 15.36 -1.38
N ALA A 170 -16.47 14.10 -1.82
CA ALA A 170 -17.38 13.73 -2.90
C ALA A 170 -18.85 14.01 -2.57
N ASP A 171 -19.25 13.79 -1.31
CA ASP A 171 -20.63 13.95 -0.85
C ASP A 171 -20.96 15.41 -0.49
N SER A 172 -20.00 16.18 0.02
CA SER A 172 -20.23 17.54 0.52
C SER A 172 -19.90 18.64 -0.50
N MET A 173 -19.10 18.32 -1.51
CA MET A 173 -18.58 19.24 -2.53
C MET A 173 -18.67 18.60 -3.91
N ASP A 174 -17.94 19.11 -4.90
CA ASP A 174 -17.78 18.42 -6.18
C ASP A 174 -16.67 17.35 -6.07
N ILE A 175 -16.96 16.16 -6.60
CA ILE A 175 -16.02 15.00 -6.62
C ILE A 175 -14.64 15.37 -7.17
N ALA A 176 -14.55 16.33 -8.09
CA ALA A 176 -13.29 16.78 -8.70
C ALA A 176 -12.32 17.39 -7.67
N TYR A 177 -12.82 17.97 -6.58
CA TYR A 177 -11.94 18.54 -5.55
C TYR A 177 -11.04 17.53 -4.87
N ILE A 178 -11.33 16.22 -4.95
CA ILE A 178 -10.41 15.16 -4.49
C ILE A 178 -9.06 15.30 -5.19
N GLY A 179 -9.07 15.53 -6.51
CA GLY A 179 -7.83 15.75 -7.28
C GLY A 179 -7.09 17.02 -6.86
N LEU A 180 -7.81 18.10 -6.60
CA LEU A 180 -7.23 19.36 -6.15
C LEU A 180 -6.56 19.24 -4.77
N VAL A 181 -7.22 18.57 -3.83
CA VAL A 181 -6.65 18.29 -2.50
C VAL A 181 -5.39 17.44 -2.61
N GLY A 182 -5.41 16.38 -3.44
CA GLY A 182 -4.23 15.56 -3.71
C GLY A 182 -3.07 16.37 -4.30
N MET A 183 -3.36 17.28 -5.25
CA MET A 183 -2.38 18.21 -5.83
C MET A 183 -1.76 19.12 -4.76
N LEU A 184 -2.56 19.68 -3.86
CA LEU A 184 -2.10 20.54 -2.77
C LEU A 184 -1.22 19.77 -1.78
N ILE A 185 -1.60 18.54 -1.40
CA ILE A 185 -0.79 17.69 -0.51
C ILE A 185 0.55 17.38 -1.17
N GLY A 186 0.57 17.04 -2.45
CA GLY A 186 1.80 16.82 -3.21
C GLY A 186 2.69 18.07 -3.24
N ALA A 187 2.12 19.26 -3.45
CA ALA A 187 2.85 20.53 -3.46
C ALA A 187 3.44 20.85 -2.06
N ILE A 188 2.69 20.65 -0.99
CA ILE A 188 3.17 20.81 0.38
C ILE A 188 4.32 19.82 0.64
N GLY A 189 4.15 18.55 0.27
CA GLY A 189 5.19 17.54 0.41
C GLY A 189 6.45 17.89 -0.37
N TYR A 190 6.32 18.39 -1.60
CA TYR A 190 7.45 18.88 -2.40
C TYR A 190 8.19 20.01 -1.70
N ALA A 191 7.47 21.05 -1.28
CA ALA A 191 8.04 22.19 -0.57
C ALA A 191 8.77 21.77 0.72
N LEU A 192 8.17 20.88 1.52
CA LEU A 192 8.81 20.34 2.72
C LEU A 192 10.05 19.50 2.40
N ALA A 193 10.04 18.72 1.31
CA ALA A 193 11.20 17.90 0.92
C ALA A 193 12.38 18.79 0.48
N THR A 194 12.15 19.97 -0.12
CA THR A 194 13.24 20.90 -0.50
C THR A 194 14.02 21.36 0.73
N THR A 195 13.38 21.56 1.88
CA THR A 195 14.01 22.05 3.12
C THR A 195 14.89 21.02 3.82
N LYS A 196 14.70 19.71 3.53
CA LYS A 196 15.49 18.64 4.16
C LYS A 196 16.88 18.52 3.55
N THR A 197 17.86 18.15 4.38
CA THR A 197 19.25 17.97 3.94
C THR A 197 19.38 16.75 3.03
N ALA A 198 20.05 16.90 1.90
CA ALA A 198 20.37 15.78 1.02
C ALA A 198 21.47 14.90 1.64
N VAL A 199 21.30 13.59 1.56
CA VAL A 199 22.32 12.62 1.97
C VAL A 199 22.78 11.86 0.72
N ARG A 200 24.10 11.74 0.56
CA ARG A 200 24.68 10.97 -0.54
C ARG A 200 24.86 9.51 -0.13
N PRO A 201 24.57 8.55 -1.01
CA PRO A 201 24.85 7.15 -0.76
C PRO A 201 26.35 6.92 -0.57
N GLN A 202 26.75 6.15 0.41
CA GLN A 202 28.13 5.64 0.53
C GLN A 202 28.22 4.34 -0.26
N GLY A 203 29.18 4.25 -1.16
CA GLY A 203 29.48 3.23 -2.16
C GLY A 203 28.96 1.79 -1.94
N SER A 204 28.71 1.12 -3.05
CA SER A 204 28.14 -0.22 -3.15
C SER A 204 29.11 -1.33 -2.73
N THR A 205 28.69 -2.17 -1.80
CA THR A 205 29.21 -3.54 -1.65
C THR A 205 28.69 -4.41 -2.81
N GLU A 206 29.47 -5.39 -3.27
CA GLU A 206 29.09 -6.35 -4.31
C GLU A 206 27.73 -6.97 -4.00
N GLN A 207 26.76 -6.71 -4.89
CA GLN A 207 25.40 -7.21 -4.77
C GLN A 207 25.22 -8.43 -5.65
N ILE A 208 24.57 -9.47 -5.10
CA ILE A 208 24.13 -10.62 -5.90
C ILE A 208 23.02 -10.15 -6.87
N SER A 209 22.98 -10.77 -8.06
CA SER A 209 21.93 -10.49 -9.07
C SER A 209 20.54 -10.50 -8.45
N PHE A 210 19.75 -9.45 -8.70
CA PHE A 210 18.39 -9.29 -8.21
C PHE A 210 17.48 -10.51 -8.48
N TRP A 211 17.61 -11.15 -9.65
CA TRP A 211 16.83 -12.33 -10.02
C TRP A 211 17.13 -13.54 -9.13
N LYS A 212 18.38 -13.68 -8.69
CA LYS A 212 18.79 -14.75 -7.77
C LYS A 212 18.20 -14.53 -6.37
N VAL A 213 18.20 -13.27 -5.92
CA VAL A 213 17.57 -12.86 -4.66
C VAL A 213 16.06 -13.07 -4.72
N LEU A 214 15.41 -12.67 -5.83
CA LEU A 214 13.97 -12.88 -6.05
C LEU A 214 13.60 -14.36 -5.92
N GLY A 215 14.37 -15.27 -6.50
CA GLY A 215 14.12 -16.71 -6.38
C GLY A 215 14.19 -17.22 -4.92
N ILE A 216 15.10 -16.67 -4.12
CA ILE A 216 15.24 -17.04 -2.69
C ILE A 216 14.03 -16.60 -1.87
N VAL A 217 13.53 -15.37 -2.11
CA VAL A 217 12.41 -14.80 -1.34
C VAL A 217 11.03 -15.19 -1.89
N ALA A 218 10.96 -15.73 -3.13
CA ALA A 218 9.72 -16.01 -3.83
C ALA A 218 8.69 -16.84 -3.03
N PRO A 219 9.03 -17.89 -2.27
CA PRO A 219 8.03 -18.64 -1.52
C PRO A 219 7.31 -17.81 -0.45
N PHE A 220 8.05 -16.92 0.23
CA PHE A 220 7.48 -16.00 1.22
C PHE A 220 6.76 -14.84 0.56
N GLY A 221 7.32 -14.34 -0.55
CA GLY A 221 6.69 -13.31 -1.37
C GLY A 221 5.36 -13.78 -1.96
N ALA A 222 5.28 -15.00 -2.50
CA ALA A 222 4.05 -15.56 -3.02
C ALA A 222 2.96 -15.65 -1.94
N ALA A 223 3.30 -16.10 -0.72
CA ALA A 223 2.35 -16.13 0.39
C ALA A 223 1.88 -14.71 0.77
N LEU A 224 2.80 -13.73 0.79
CA LEU A 224 2.45 -12.32 1.00
C LEU A 224 1.53 -11.80 -0.10
N GLY A 225 1.86 -12.06 -1.37
CA GLY A 225 1.05 -11.62 -2.50
C GLY A 225 -0.38 -12.18 -2.43
N LEU A 226 -0.53 -13.46 -2.10
CA LEU A 226 -1.84 -14.08 -1.92
C LEU A 226 -2.62 -13.48 -0.75
N ALA A 227 -1.96 -13.13 0.36
CA ALA A 227 -2.56 -12.35 1.44
C ALA A 227 -2.97 -10.93 0.98
N GLY A 228 -2.12 -10.28 0.20
CA GLY A 228 -2.41 -8.95 -0.36
C GLY A 228 -3.68 -8.87 -1.21
N ILE A 229 -4.13 -9.99 -1.81
CA ILE A 229 -5.41 -10.05 -2.54
C ILE A 229 -6.60 -9.75 -1.63
N GLY A 230 -6.56 -10.17 -0.35
CA GLY A 230 -7.57 -9.82 0.65
C GLY A 230 -7.70 -8.32 0.86
N PHE A 231 -6.58 -7.66 1.09
CA PHE A 231 -6.53 -6.18 1.18
C PHE A 231 -6.96 -5.52 -0.14
N GLY A 232 -6.47 -6.00 -1.29
CA GLY A 232 -6.83 -5.47 -2.61
C GLY A 232 -8.34 -5.57 -2.90
N GLY A 233 -8.97 -6.67 -2.51
CA GLY A 233 -10.43 -6.85 -2.61
C GLY A 233 -11.20 -5.82 -1.78
N ILE A 234 -10.81 -5.62 -0.52
CA ILE A 234 -11.43 -4.61 0.34
C ILE A 234 -11.18 -3.21 -0.21
N SER A 235 -9.92 -2.84 -0.48
CA SER A 235 -9.55 -1.48 -0.86
C SER A 235 -10.19 -1.01 -2.17
N ASN A 236 -10.37 -1.92 -3.13
CA ASN A 236 -10.81 -1.56 -4.47
C ASN A 236 -12.31 -1.79 -4.71
N PHE A 237 -12.96 -2.70 -3.94
CA PHE A 237 -14.33 -3.11 -4.26
C PHE A 237 -15.32 -3.01 -3.11
N ILE A 238 -14.90 -2.63 -1.90
CA ILE A 238 -15.83 -2.57 -0.75
C ILE A 238 -16.94 -1.55 -0.98
N THR A 239 -16.68 -0.48 -1.71
CA THR A 239 -17.68 0.54 -2.06
C THR A 239 -18.73 -0.01 -3.03
N LEU A 240 -18.29 -0.74 -4.07
CA LEU A 240 -19.19 -1.43 -5.00
C LEU A 240 -19.96 -2.56 -4.30
N TYR A 241 -19.33 -3.26 -3.36
CA TYR A 241 -19.98 -4.29 -2.55
C TYR A 241 -21.11 -3.71 -1.69
N TYR A 242 -20.89 -2.56 -1.05
CA TYR A 242 -21.92 -1.86 -0.28
C TYR A 242 -23.03 -1.32 -1.16
N ASP A 243 -22.70 -0.76 -2.34
CA ASP A 243 -23.66 -0.27 -3.32
C ASP A 243 -24.56 -1.40 -3.82
N TYR A 244 -24.02 -2.56 -4.14
CA TYR A 244 -24.76 -3.75 -4.55
C TYR A 244 -25.84 -4.17 -3.53
N PHE A 245 -25.56 -4.03 -2.23
CA PHE A 245 -26.51 -4.34 -1.16
C PHE A 245 -27.32 -3.13 -0.69
N HIS A 246 -27.16 -1.97 -1.33
CA HIS A 246 -27.80 -0.69 -0.93
C HIS A 246 -27.46 -0.29 0.51
N TRP A 247 -26.23 -0.56 0.97
CA TRP A 247 -25.72 -0.15 2.28
C TRP A 247 -24.95 1.17 2.20
N SER A 248 -25.05 1.98 3.25
CA SER A 248 -24.31 3.25 3.38
C SER A 248 -22.99 3.08 4.13
N HIS A 249 -22.12 4.08 3.99
CA HIS A 249 -20.87 4.22 4.78
C HIS A 249 -19.79 3.17 4.51
N ALA A 250 -19.65 2.71 3.28
CA ALA A 250 -18.62 1.74 2.84
C ALA A 250 -17.19 2.14 3.25
N ALA A 251 -16.88 3.46 3.24
CA ALA A 251 -15.54 3.97 3.60
C ALA A 251 -15.11 3.60 5.02
N TYR A 252 -16.07 3.38 5.94
CA TYR A 252 -15.74 2.95 7.30
C TYR A 252 -15.09 1.56 7.35
N CYS A 253 -15.34 0.70 6.36
CA CYS A 253 -14.64 -0.59 6.26
C CYS A 253 -13.14 -0.41 6.00
N LEU A 254 -12.76 0.53 5.12
CA LEU A 254 -11.35 0.85 4.87
C LEU A 254 -10.69 1.45 6.11
N SER A 255 -11.40 2.33 6.80
CA SER A 255 -10.90 2.91 8.05
C SER A 255 -10.77 1.87 9.15
N ALA A 256 -11.77 1.00 9.35
CA ALA A 256 -11.74 -0.08 10.32
C ALA A 256 -10.58 -1.06 10.02
N PHE A 257 -10.44 -1.49 8.77
CA PHE A 257 -9.30 -2.29 8.33
C PHE A 257 -7.97 -1.63 8.71
N SER A 258 -7.78 -0.37 8.30
CA SER A 258 -6.50 0.33 8.48
C SER A 258 -6.20 0.65 9.94
N VAL A 259 -7.21 1.06 10.73
CA VAL A 259 -7.05 1.31 12.17
C VAL A 259 -6.66 0.02 12.89
N LEU A 260 -7.37 -1.08 12.63
CA LEU A 260 -7.08 -2.37 13.27
C LEU A 260 -5.75 -2.97 12.77
N PHE A 261 -5.37 -2.72 11.51
CA PHE A 261 -4.04 -3.05 11.00
C PHE A 261 -2.93 -2.33 11.79
N VAL A 262 -3.08 -1.01 12.03
CA VAL A 262 -2.11 -0.22 12.78
C VAL A 262 -2.08 -0.66 14.25
N LEU A 263 -3.24 -0.83 14.88
CA LEU A 263 -3.35 -1.31 16.26
C LEU A 263 -2.72 -2.70 16.43
N GLY A 264 -2.96 -3.61 15.49
CA GLY A 264 -2.34 -4.94 15.51
C GLY A 264 -0.81 -4.87 15.52
N ARG A 265 -0.23 -3.95 14.75
CA ARG A 265 1.23 -3.72 14.76
C ARG A 265 1.77 -3.18 16.08
N PHE A 266 1.01 -2.32 16.78
CA PHE A 266 1.42 -1.81 18.08
C PHE A 266 1.27 -2.84 19.19
N ILE A 267 0.12 -3.51 19.24
CA ILE A 267 -0.19 -4.47 20.32
C ILE A 267 0.70 -5.70 20.24
N PHE A 268 0.98 -6.18 19.02
CA PHE A 268 1.74 -7.40 18.79
C PHE A 268 3.15 -7.13 18.23
N ALA A 269 3.74 -5.97 18.56
CA ALA A 269 5.07 -5.57 18.06
C ALA A 269 6.15 -6.63 18.31
N ASP A 270 6.16 -7.23 19.51
CA ASP A 270 7.18 -8.22 19.94
C ASP A 270 6.82 -9.67 19.55
N ALA A 271 5.67 -9.90 18.91
CA ALA A 271 5.20 -11.26 18.65
C ALA A 271 6.14 -12.05 17.72
N ILE A 272 6.76 -11.37 16.73
CA ILE A 272 7.68 -11.99 15.79
C ILE A 272 8.95 -12.46 16.49
N ASP A 273 9.49 -11.67 17.42
CA ASP A 273 10.69 -12.01 18.17
C ASP A 273 10.44 -13.13 19.18
N ARG A 274 9.24 -13.15 19.80
CA ARG A 274 8.86 -14.16 20.82
C ARG A 274 8.47 -15.51 20.23
N PHE A 275 7.75 -15.52 19.12
CA PHE A 275 7.11 -16.73 18.56
C PHE A 275 7.67 -17.18 17.21
N GLY A 276 8.53 -16.36 16.58
CA GLY A 276 9.08 -16.57 15.25
C GLY A 276 8.13 -16.15 14.11
N GLY A 277 8.73 -15.69 13.00
CA GLY A 277 7.97 -15.11 11.87
C GLY A 277 6.96 -16.06 11.26
N GLN A 278 7.34 -17.33 11.01
CA GLN A 278 6.42 -18.30 10.38
C GLN A 278 5.18 -18.61 11.22
N LYS A 279 5.31 -18.73 12.55
CA LYS A 279 4.18 -19.01 13.44
C LYS A 279 3.22 -17.82 13.51
N VAL A 280 3.77 -16.61 13.61
CA VAL A 280 3.00 -15.37 13.60
C VAL A 280 2.27 -15.22 12.27
N ALA A 281 2.93 -15.43 11.13
CA ALA A 281 2.30 -15.37 9.82
C ALA A 281 1.14 -16.35 9.67
N LEU A 282 1.29 -17.60 10.15
CA LEU A 282 0.20 -18.59 10.11
C LEU A 282 -1.04 -18.14 10.90
N ILE A 283 -0.84 -17.63 12.12
CA ILE A 283 -1.96 -17.12 12.93
C ILE A 283 -2.63 -15.94 12.24
N CYS A 284 -1.84 -15.01 11.72
CA CYS A 284 -2.32 -13.85 11.01
C CYS A 284 -3.14 -14.21 9.77
N LEU A 285 -2.65 -15.15 8.95
CA LEU A 285 -3.37 -15.63 7.76
C LEU A 285 -4.68 -16.34 8.11
N ILE A 286 -4.74 -17.10 9.23
CA ILE A 286 -6.00 -17.68 9.72
C ILE A 286 -7.01 -16.58 10.06
N ILE A 287 -6.58 -15.56 10.81
CA ILE A 287 -7.44 -14.42 11.19
C ILE A 287 -7.93 -13.68 9.93
N GLU A 288 -7.07 -13.50 8.94
CA GLU A 288 -7.41 -12.85 7.67
C GLU A 288 -8.46 -13.66 6.89
N VAL A 289 -8.31 -14.99 6.78
CA VAL A 289 -9.32 -15.87 6.17
C VAL A 289 -10.66 -15.76 6.88
N LEU A 290 -10.67 -15.73 8.23
CA LEU A 290 -11.89 -15.57 9.01
C LEU A 290 -12.56 -14.21 8.75
N GLY A 291 -11.79 -13.13 8.65
CA GLY A 291 -12.31 -11.80 8.31
C GLY A 291 -12.94 -11.74 6.92
N LEU A 292 -12.29 -12.35 5.92
CA LEU A 292 -12.82 -12.45 4.56
C LEU A 292 -14.05 -13.35 4.46
N PHE A 293 -14.12 -14.41 5.28
CA PHE A 293 -15.31 -15.23 5.38
C PHE A 293 -16.49 -14.48 6.00
N LEU A 294 -16.25 -13.62 7.00
CA LEU A 294 -17.27 -12.73 7.55
C LEU A 294 -17.78 -11.74 6.49
N LEU A 295 -16.89 -11.17 5.65
CA LEU A 295 -17.29 -10.32 4.53
C LEU A 295 -18.14 -11.10 3.52
N PHE A 296 -17.72 -12.30 3.12
CA PHE A 296 -18.48 -13.14 2.19
C PHE A 296 -19.89 -13.47 2.71
N SER A 297 -20.02 -13.77 4.00
CA SER A 297 -21.29 -14.16 4.62
C SER A 297 -22.12 -12.97 5.17
N ALA A 298 -21.66 -11.73 4.95
CA ALA A 298 -22.31 -10.56 5.51
C ALA A 298 -23.71 -10.34 4.92
N LYS A 299 -24.70 -10.21 5.80
CA LYS A 299 -26.10 -9.89 5.48
C LYS A 299 -26.49 -8.49 5.95
N GLN A 300 -25.60 -7.79 6.62
CA GLN A 300 -25.80 -6.44 7.15
C GLN A 300 -24.49 -5.66 7.22
N PRO A 301 -24.51 -4.33 7.15
CA PRO A 301 -23.31 -3.48 7.09
C PRO A 301 -22.33 -3.70 8.26
N MET A 302 -22.88 -3.92 9.47
CA MET A 302 -22.04 -4.15 10.67
C MET A 302 -21.21 -5.43 10.56
N MET A 303 -21.75 -6.49 9.97
CA MET A 303 -20.99 -7.74 9.76
C MET A 303 -19.87 -7.55 8.75
N ALA A 304 -20.10 -6.78 7.68
CA ALA A 304 -19.08 -6.42 6.71
C ALA A 304 -17.99 -5.54 7.35
N LEU A 305 -18.38 -4.58 8.19
CA LEU A 305 -17.44 -3.74 8.94
C LEU A 305 -16.53 -4.58 9.86
N LEU A 306 -17.13 -5.52 10.62
CA LEU A 306 -16.37 -6.45 11.46
C LEU A 306 -15.45 -7.35 10.64
N GLY A 307 -15.92 -7.84 9.49
CA GLY A 307 -15.08 -8.63 8.57
C GLY A 307 -13.87 -7.86 8.07
N ALA A 308 -14.05 -6.61 7.67
CA ALA A 308 -12.95 -5.73 7.27
C ALA A 308 -11.96 -5.47 8.43
N ALA A 309 -12.48 -5.20 9.63
CA ALA A 309 -11.68 -4.99 10.83
C ALA A 309 -10.82 -6.21 11.19
N VAL A 310 -11.43 -7.41 11.20
CA VAL A 310 -10.73 -8.68 11.48
C VAL A 310 -9.69 -8.98 10.40
N THR A 311 -10.00 -8.73 9.13
CA THR A 311 -9.02 -8.85 8.03
C THR A 311 -7.83 -7.91 8.24
N GLY A 312 -8.07 -6.67 8.72
CA GLY A 312 -7.01 -5.70 9.03
C GLY A 312 -6.05 -6.19 10.10
N ILE A 313 -6.56 -6.76 11.20
CA ILE A 313 -5.72 -7.39 12.24
C ILE A 313 -4.95 -8.56 11.63
N GLY A 314 -5.63 -9.44 10.89
CA GLY A 314 -5.00 -10.59 10.25
C GLY A 314 -3.85 -10.22 9.33
N PHE A 315 -4.05 -9.23 8.47
CA PHE A 315 -3.01 -8.79 7.53
C PHE A 315 -1.86 -8.00 8.19
N SER A 316 -2.06 -7.44 9.39
CA SER A 316 -1.16 -6.46 10.02
C SER A 316 0.29 -6.93 10.14
N LEU A 317 0.53 -8.15 10.58
CA LEU A 317 1.89 -8.70 10.79
C LEU A 317 2.36 -9.64 9.67
N VAL A 318 1.56 -9.93 8.64
CA VAL A 318 1.94 -10.83 7.55
C VAL A 318 3.21 -10.34 6.86
N PHE A 319 3.24 -9.05 6.48
CA PHE A 319 4.41 -8.46 5.81
C PHE A 319 5.69 -8.55 6.66
N PRO A 320 5.76 -8.07 7.91
CA PRO A 320 6.98 -8.15 8.69
C PRO A 320 7.34 -9.59 9.08
N ALA A 321 6.37 -10.44 9.37
CA ALA A 321 6.60 -11.82 9.79
C ALA A 321 7.24 -12.66 8.66
N LEU A 322 6.67 -12.63 7.46
CA LEU A 322 7.23 -13.31 6.29
C LEU A 322 8.49 -12.61 5.76
N GLY A 323 8.59 -11.28 5.90
CA GLY A 323 9.75 -10.49 5.50
C GLY A 323 11.01 -10.86 6.28
N VAL A 324 10.90 -11.02 7.60
CA VAL A 324 12.01 -11.51 8.45
C VAL A 324 12.49 -12.88 7.98
N GLU A 325 11.58 -13.80 7.69
CA GLU A 325 11.92 -15.15 7.21
C GLU A 325 12.54 -15.14 5.80
N ALA A 326 12.07 -14.26 4.93
CA ALA A 326 12.64 -14.05 3.60
C ALA A 326 14.07 -13.51 3.66
N VAL A 327 14.29 -12.47 4.49
CA VAL A 327 15.62 -11.83 4.64
C VAL A 327 16.62 -12.77 5.31
N LYS A 328 16.22 -13.58 6.30
CA LYS A 328 17.10 -14.58 6.93
C LYS A 328 17.69 -15.60 5.94
N ARG A 329 17.00 -15.87 4.84
CA ARG A 329 17.45 -16.82 3.80
C ARG A 329 18.31 -16.17 2.71
N ALA A 330 18.32 -14.84 2.63
CA ALA A 330 19.17 -14.10 1.71
C ALA A 330 20.56 -13.84 2.35
N PRO A 331 21.63 -13.77 1.54
CA PRO A 331 22.93 -13.36 2.04
C PRO A 331 22.87 -11.97 2.69
N ILE A 332 23.61 -11.77 3.77
CA ILE A 332 23.62 -10.53 4.58
C ILE A 332 23.88 -9.28 3.70
N ALA A 333 24.80 -9.38 2.75
CA ALA A 333 25.11 -8.29 1.81
C ALA A 333 23.94 -7.91 0.88
N SER A 334 22.92 -8.76 0.75
CA SER A 334 21.77 -8.58 -0.14
C SER A 334 20.43 -8.40 0.60
N SER A 335 20.45 -8.16 1.91
CA SER A 335 19.23 -8.06 2.73
C SER A 335 18.30 -6.92 2.28
N GLY A 336 18.83 -5.78 1.83
CA GLY A 336 18.04 -4.69 1.26
C GLY A 336 17.38 -5.07 -0.07
N ALA A 337 18.14 -5.75 -0.96
CA ALA A 337 17.61 -6.28 -2.21
C ALA A 337 16.55 -7.37 -1.96
N ALA A 338 16.72 -8.20 -0.93
CA ALA A 338 15.76 -9.22 -0.52
C ALA A 338 14.42 -8.59 -0.07
N LEU A 339 14.47 -7.54 0.73
CA LEU A 339 13.26 -6.83 1.19
C LEU A 339 12.56 -6.12 0.03
N ALA A 340 13.33 -5.52 -0.90
CA ALA A 340 12.78 -4.89 -2.09
C ALA A 340 12.12 -5.92 -3.03
N ALA A 341 12.79 -7.04 -3.30
CA ALA A 341 12.27 -8.14 -4.11
C ALA A 341 11.02 -8.79 -3.46
N TYR A 342 11.03 -8.95 -2.15
CA TYR A 342 9.89 -9.44 -1.38
C TYR A 342 8.69 -8.49 -1.48
N GLY A 343 8.92 -7.18 -1.41
CA GLY A 343 7.86 -6.16 -1.55
C GLY A 343 7.19 -6.14 -2.92
N LEU A 344 7.87 -6.60 -4.00
CA LEU A 344 7.26 -6.68 -5.34
C LEU A 344 6.03 -7.59 -5.40
N PHE A 345 5.97 -8.62 -4.57
CA PHE A 345 4.84 -9.55 -4.56
C PHE A 345 3.56 -8.89 -4.11
N ILE A 346 3.61 -7.91 -3.21
CA ILE A 346 2.41 -7.15 -2.81
C ILE A 346 1.94 -6.24 -3.95
N ASP A 347 2.87 -5.60 -4.69
CA ASP A 347 2.50 -4.75 -5.82
C ASP A 347 1.86 -5.56 -6.95
N ILE A 348 2.45 -6.73 -7.28
CA ILE A 348 1.87 -7.67 -8.26
C ILE A 348 0.46 -8.08 -7.81
N SER A 349 0.31 -8.43 -6.54
CA SER A 349 -0.97 -8.84 -5.96
C SER A 349 -2.04 -7.75 -6.13
N LEU A 350 -1.73 -6.52 -5.73
CA LEU A 350 -2.66 -5.40 -5.86
C LEU A 350 -2.97 -5.08 -7.33
N GLY A 351 -1.97 -5.20 -8.21
CA GLY A 351 -2.14 -5.04 -9.66
C GLY A 351 -3.09 -6.06 -10.29
N VAL A 352 -2.99 -7.34 -9.92
CA VAL A 352 -3.83 -8.39 -10.49
C VAL A 352 -5.20 -8.49 -9.83
N THR A 353 -5.34 -8.03 -8.58
CA THR A 353 -6.60 -8.12 -7.84
C THR A 353 -7.75 -7.45 -8.58
N GLY A 354 -7.55 -6.27 -9.18
CA GLY A 354 -8.60 -5.54 -9.88
C GLY A 354 -9.25 -6.35 -11.00
N PRO A 355 -8.52 -6.78 -12.05
CA PRO A 355 -9.06 -7.57 -13.15
C PRO A 355 -9.63 -8.92 -12.72
N PHE A 356 -8.96 -9.64 -11.79
CA PHE A 356 -9.44 -10.93 -11.32
C PHE A 356 -10.72 -10.81 -10.50
N ALA A 357 -10.78 -9.85 -9.56
CA ALA A 357 -11.97 -9.57 -8.77
C ALA A 357 -13.15 -9.15 -9.66
N GLY A 358 -12.93 -8.24 -10.63
CA GLY A 358 -13.94 -7.85 -11.60
C GLY A 358 -14.47 -9.04 -12.42
N SER A 359 -13.59 -9.97 -12.79
CA SER A 359 -13.97 -11.19 -13.51
C SER A 359 -14.81 -12.13 -12.62
N VAL A 360 -14.42 -12.31 -11.36
CA VAL A 360 -15.18 -13.11 -10.38
C VAL A 360 -16.58 -12.51 -10.17
N ILE A 361 -16.67 -11.20 -10.01
CA ILE A 361 -17.94 -10.50 -9.85
C ILE A 361 -18.85 -10.73 -11.07
N LYS A 362 -18.30 -10.61 -12.28
CA LYS A 362 -19.05 -10.81 -13.53
C LYS A 362 -19.62 -12.22 -13.66
N VAL A 363 -18.87 -13.26 -13.25
CA VAL A 363 -19.25 -14.66 -13.46
C VAL A 363 -20.09 -15.20 -12.32
N PHE A 364 -19.74 -14.91 -11.07
CA PHE A 364 -20.33 -15.50 -9.88
C PHE A 364 -21.20 -14.52 -9.07
N GLY A 365 -21.06 -13.21 -9.32
CA GLY A 365 -21.75 -12.15 -8.58
C GLY A 365 -20.90 -11.54 -7.46
N MET A 366 -21.32 -10.37 -7.01
CA MET A 366 -20.61 -9.54 -6.03
C MET A 366 -20.27 -10.26 -4.71
N PRO A 367 -21.16 -11.06 -4.09
CA PRO A 367 -20.85 -11.75 -2.83
C PRO A 367 -19.63 -12.67 -2.92
N TYR A 368 -19.40 -13.31 -4.07
CA TYR A 368 -18.29 -14.26 -4.24
C TYR A 368 -16.91 -13.63 -4.34
N LEU A 369 -16.84 -12.31 -4.45
CA LEU A 369 -15.57 -11.56 -4.41
C LEU A 369 -14.74 -11.93 -3.17
N PHE A 370 -15.35 -11.84 -1.98
CA PHE A 370 -14.61 -12.11 -0.73
C PHE A 370 -14.41 -13.60 -0.46
N ALA A 371 -15.21 -14.47 -1.03
CA ALA A 371 -14.94 -15.91 -1.07
C ALA A 371 -13.66 -16.20 -1.89
N PHE A 372 -13.51 -15.57 -3.06
CA PHE A 372 -12.31 -15.66 -3.88
C PHE A 372 -11.07 -15.11 -3.13
N CYS A 373 -11.16 -13.93 -2.52
CA CYS A 373 -10.08 -13.37 -1.72
C CYS A 373 -9.68 -14.32 -0.58
N GLY A 374 -10.65 -14.87 0.15
CA GLY A 374 -10.42 -15.83 1.22
C GLY A 374 -9.74 -17.12 0.76
N LEU A 375 -10.12 -17.62 -0.43
CA LEU A 375 -9.46 -18.78 -1.05
C LEU A 375 -7.98 -18.48 -1.37
N MET A 376 -7.67 -17.31 -1.90
CA MET A 376 -6.28 -16.91 -2.20
C MET A 376 -5.44 -16.82 -0.92
N VAL A 377 -5.95 -16.18 0.13
CA VAL A 377 -5.29 -16.11 1.44
C VAL A 377 -5.10 -17.51 2.03
N PHE A 378 -6.10 -18.39 1.91
CA PHE A 378 -5.98 -19.77 2.36
C PHE A 378 -4.89 -20.56 1.63
N ILE A 379 -4.73 -20.36 0.31
CA ILE A 379 -3.60 -20.93 -0.44
C ILE A 379 -2.27 -20.39 0.11
N GLY A 380 -2.18 -19.09 0.40
CA GLY A 380 -1.04 -18.47 1.07
C GLY A 380 -0.71 -19.13 2.42
N LEU A 381 -1.73 -19.39 3.23
CA LEU A 381 -1.62 -20.13 4.49
C LEU A 381 -0.99 -21.52 4.28
N LEU A 382 -1.46 -22.27 3.29
CA LEU A 382 -0.93 -23.61 2.98
C LEU A 382 0.55 -23.56 2.53
N ILE A 383 0.94 -22.53 1.78
CA ILE A 383 2.34 -22.31 1.40
C ILE A 383 3.20 -22.11 2.67
N VAL A 384 2.83 -21.21 3.57
CA VAL A 384 3.58 -20.94 4.81
C VAL A 384 3.64 -22.19 5.71
N TRP A 385 2.55 -22.94 5.81
CA TRP A 385 2.50 -24.17 6.58
C TRP A 385 3.48 -25.24 6.04
N ARG A 386 3.56 -25.41 4.71
CA ARG A 386 4.54 -26.31 4.07
C ARG A 386 5.99 -25.87 4.28
N LEU A 387 6.23 -24.55 4.22
CA LEU A 387 7.58 -24.00 4.47
C LEU A 387 8.03 -24.24 5.90
N LYS A 388 7.11 -24.18 6.89
CA LYS A 388 7.40 -24.48 8.29
C LYS A 388 7.80 -25.94 8.51
N LYS A 389 7.21 -26.89 7.77
CA LYS A 389 7.54 -28.32 7.89
C LYS A 389 8.92 -28.68 7.31
N LYS A 390 9.49 -27.82 6.46
CA LYS A 390 10.79 -28.03 5.81
C LYS A 390 11.95 -27.30 6.50
N ALA A 391 11.67 -26.42 7.45
CA ALA A 391 12.61 -25.68 8.29
C ALA A 391 12.83 -26.40 9.62
#